data_5b1803505240901bbdd48af2adc3b8c9
#
_entry.id   5b1803505240901bbdd48af2adc3b8c9
#
_cell.length_a   1.000
_cell.length_b   1.000
_cell.length_c   1.000
_cell.angle_alpha   90.00
_cell.angle_beta   90.00
_cell.angle_gamma   90.00
#
_symmetry.space_group_name_H-M   'P 1'
#
loop_
_entity.id
_entity.type
_entity.pdbx_description
1 polymer ?
#
loop_
_entity_poly.entity_id
_entity_poly.type
_entity_poly.pdbx_seq_one_letter_code
_entity_poly.pdbx_strand_id
1 'polypeptide(L)'
;MKLNPIIPQRKKLHDKLWDLVQPCSTFQIEWELEEQRFAYYNESCYDFPIEPDTTPSLYQICQSVKQRLQITNDIVFFIDNRMRVDGSCTASANKDYPSIITISTGAVNTLTDKELTFLIGHELGHLIMQDWLVSFFFNKLYKNRATKFRLHQYHVLDLLSELEADRYGYLACGDLDAFVSWQYKLNGGIDPQRFGVPTDTFLAANQRHMQKFLHGGWLGKRHPANALRIEAIRLFATCKTNRELQSQMKPIINSIQNCDD
;
A
#
# COMPACT_ATOMS: atom_id res chain seq x y z
N MET A 1 1.16 -24.05 -0.83
CA MET A 1 0.03 -23.35 -0.18
C MET A 1 0.38 -21.86 -0.21
N LYS A 2 -0.48 -20.99 -0.76
CA LYS A 2 -0.20 -19.54 -0.76
C LYS A 2 -0.35 -19.02 0.68
N LEU A 3 0.59 -18.19 1.14
CA LEU A 3 0.48 -17.51 2.43
C LEU A 3 -0.68 -16.50 2.38
N ASN A 4 -1.34 -16.32 3.54
CA ASN A 4 -2.38 -15.32 3.67
C ASN A 4 -1.74 -13.92 3.74
N PRO A 5 -2.08 -12.97 2.86
CA PRO A 5 -1.56 -11.61 2.94
C PRO A 5 -2.03 -10.85 4.18
N ILE A 6 -3.19 -11.21 4.74
CA ILE A 6 -3.81 -10.50 5.86
C ILE A 6 -2.91 -10.51 7.10
N ILE A 7 -2.69 -9.33 7.68
CA ILE A 7 -2.05 -9.15 8.99
C ILE A 7 -3.16 -9.13 10.07
N PRO A 8 -3.26 -10.15 10.94
CA PRO A 8 -4.37 -10.24 11.90
C PRO A 8 -4.50 -9.01 12.81
N GLN A 9 -3.36 -8.40 13.20
CA GLN A 9 -3.34 -7.21 14.05
C GLN A 9 -3.92 -5.99 13.33
N ARG A 10 -3.61 -5.80 12.02
CA ARG A 10 -4.21 -4.75 11.19
C ARG A 10 -5.72 -4.94 11.11
N LYS A 11 -6.17 -6.15 10.74
CA LYS A 11 -7.60 -6.44 10.62
C LYS A 11 -8.35 -6.17 11.93
N LYS A 12 -7.83 -6.64 13.05
CA LYS A 12 -8.42 -6.39 14.37
C LYS A 12 -8.51 -4.90 14.69
N LEU A 13 -7.50 -4.13 14.31
CA LEU A 13 -7.47 -2.68 14.54
C LEU A 13 -8.43 -1.94 13.61
N HIS A 14 -8.49 -2.36 12.33
CA HIS A 14 -9.48 -1.89 11.37
C HIS A 14 -10.91 -2.07 11.91
N ASP A 15 -11.28 -3.31 12.28
CA ASP A 15 -12.63 -3.63 12.76
C ASP A 15 -12.97 -2.75 13.99
N LYS A 16 -12.05 -2.60 14.94
CA LYS A 16 -12.24 -1.77 16.13
C LYS A 16 -12.42 -0.29 15.84
N LEU A 17 -11.68 0.26 14.87
CA LEU A 17 -11.82 1.67 14.47
C LEU A 17 -13.05 1.87 13.60
N TRP A 18 -13.40 0.89 12.76
CA TRP A 18 -14.63 0.89 11.99
C TRP A 18 -15.87 0.94 12.89
N ASP A 19 -15.95 0.08 13.91
CA ASP A 19 -17.04 0.09 14.89
C ASP A 19 -17.20 1.46 15.58
N LEU A 20 -16.09 2.20 15.74
CA LEU A 20 -16.10 3.54 16.33
C LEU A 20 -16.68 4.59 15.37
N VAL A 21 -16.39 4.52 14.07
CA VAL A 21 -16.74 5.56 13.09
C VAL A 21 -18.03 5.25 12.33
N GLN A 22 -18.38 3.99 12.17
CA GLN A 22 -19.57 3.53 11.43
C GLN A 22 -20.88 4.21 11.85
N PRO A 23 -21.19 4.43 13.16
CA PRO A 23 -22.44 5.09 13.56
C PRO A 23 -22.61 6.50 12.99
N CYS A 24 -21.51 7.12 12.58
CA CYS A 24 -21.50 8.46 12.02
C CYS A 24 -21.67 8.48 10.49
N SER A 25 -21.63 7.31 9.84
CA SER A 25 -21.56 7.18 8.38
C SER A 25 -22.87 7.50 7.64
N THR A 26 -24.02 7.37 8.30
CA THR A 26 -25.33 7.49 7.63
C THR A 26 -25.64 8.91 7.12
N PHE A 27 -25.09 9.95 7.72
CA PHE A 27 -25.33 11.34 7.33
C PHE A 27 -24.33 11.88 6.30
N GLN A 28 -23.18 11.19 6.10
CA GLN A 28 -22.08 11.68 5.26
C GLN A 28 -21.89 10.93 3.94
N ILE A 29 -22.66 9.88 3.71
CA ILE A 29 -22.63 9.13 2.45
C ILE A 29 -22.92 10.05 1.25
N GLU A 30 -23.88 10.98 1.35
CA GLU A 30 -24.22 11.89 0.26
C GLU A 30 -23.05 12.83 -0.08
N TRP A 31 -22.37 13.35 0.92
CA TRP A 31 -21.22 14.25 0.71
C TRP A 31 -19.99 13.52 0.18
N GLU A 32 -19.75 12.29 0.64
CA GLU A 32 -18.70 11.42 0.13
C GLU A 32 -18.95 11.05 -1.34
N LEU A 33 -20.20 10.84 -1.72
CA LEU A 33 -20.59 10.60 -3.11
C LEU A 33 -20.20 11.77 -4.03
N GLU A 34 -20.36 13.00 -3.56
CA GLU A 34 -19.96 14.19 -4.32
C GLU A 34 -18.44 14.38 -4.36
N GLU A 35 -17.70 14.13 -3.25
CA GLU A 35 -16.23 14.17 -3.27
C GLU A 35 -15.63 13.12 -4.22
N GLN A 36 -16.17 11.90 -4.26
CA GLN A 36 -15.72 10.84 -5.18
C GLN A 36 -16.04 11.17 -6.64
N ARG A 37 -17.22 11.72 -6.89
CA ARG A 37 -17.58 12.25 -8.19
C ARG A 37 -16.59 13.33 -8.63
N PHE A 38 -16.28 14.27 -7.75
CA PHE A 38 -15.31 15.34 -8.03
C PHE A 38 -13.90 14.78 -8.29
N ALA A 39 -13.44 13.82 -7.49
CA ALA A 39 -12.15 13.16 -7.70
C ALA A 39 -12.09 12.48 -9.08
N TYR A 40 -13.11 11.70 -9.46
CA TYR A 40 -13.17 11.04 -10.75
C TYR A 40 -13.12 12.04 -11.93
N TYR A 41 -13.91 13.12 -11.87
CA TYR A 41 -13.89 14.14 -12.91
C TYR A 41 -12.57 14.89 -12.96
N ASN A 42 -11.96 15.19 -11.82
CA ASN A 42 -10.69 15.87 -11.75
C ASN A 42 -9.57 15.02 -12.39
N GLU A 43 -9.43 13.76 -11.99
CA GLU A 43 -8.45 12.83 -12.57
C GLU A 43 -8.68 12.66 -14.08
N SER A 44 -9.94 12.46 -14.51
CA SER A 44 -10.29 12.32 -15.92
C SER A 44 -10.01 13.57 -16.77
N CYS A 45 -9.95 14.76 -16.17
CA CYS A 45 -9.67 16.00 -16.87
C CYS A 45 -8.17 16.33 -16.97
N TYR A 46 -7.37 15.90 -15.99
CA TYR A 46 -5.98 16.35 -15.88
C TYR A 46 -4.95 15.24 -16.05
N ASP A 47 -5.33 13.98 -15.83
CA ASP A 47 -4.45 12.83 -15.91
C ASP A 47 -4.68 12.05 -17.21
N PHE A 48 -3.66 11.31 -17.64
CA PHE A 48 -3.71 10.54 -18.88
C PHE A 48 -4.29 9.14 -18.60
N PRO A 49 -5.41 8.73 -19.25
CA PRO A 49 -6.01 7.44 -19.01
C PRO A 49 -5.15 6.29 -19.56
N ILE A 50 -5.09 5.19 -18.80
CA ILE A 50 -4.44 3.94 -19.23
C ILE A 50 -5.49 3.06 -19.92
N GLU A 51 -5.43 3.02 -21.26
CA GLU A 51 -6.39 2.37 -22.12
C GLU A 51 -5.71 1.42 -23.12
N PRO A 52 -6.45 0.43 -23.67
CA PRO A 52 -5.87 -0.54 -24.60
C PRO A 52 -5.32 0.08 -25.88
N ASP A 53 -5.89 1.19 -26.34
CA ASP A 53 -5.52 1.83 -27.62
C ASP A 53 -4.37 2.83 -27.48
N THR A 54 -4.19 3.42 -26.30
CA THR A 54 -3.20 4.49 -26.07
C THR A 54 -1.97 4.00 -25.31
N THR A 55 -2.14 3.06 -24.37
CA THR A 55 -1.07 2.51 -23.52
C THR A 55 -1.17 0.98 -23.40
N PRO A 56 -1.16 0.22 -24.52
CA PRO A 56 -1.52 -1.20 -24.54
C PRO A 56 -0.71 -2.06 -23.57
N SER A 57 0.61 -1.86 -23.47
CA SER A 57 1.47 -2.64 -22.58
C SER A 57 1.14 -2.39 -21.12
N LEU A 58 0.99 -1.13 -20.71
CA LEU A 58 0.68 -0.76 -19.33
C LEU A 58 -0.75 -1.20 -18.96
N TYR A 59 -1.71 -1.04 -19.88
CA TYR A 59 -3.06 -1.56 -19.72
C TYR A 59 -3.06 -3.08 -19.45
N GLN A 60 -2.29 -3.86 -20.20
CA GLN A 60 -2.18 -5.30 -19.99
C GLN A 60 -1.59 -5.64 -18.61
N ILE A 61 -0.60 -4.89 -18.13
CA ILE A 61 -0.06 -5.06 -16.78
C ILE A 61 -1.18 -4.82 -15.75
N CYS A 62 -1.91 -3.70 -15.84
CA CYS A 62 -3.02 -3.38 -14.93
C CYS A 62 -4.07 -4.50 -14.89
N GLN A 63 -4.53 -4.98 -16.05
CA GLN A 63 -5.52 -6.04 -16.14
C GLN A 63 -5.00 -7.38 -15.58
N SER A 64 -3.74 -7.71 -15.84
CA SER A 64 -3.13 -8.93 -15.31
C SER A 64 -3.04 -8.93 -13.78
N VAL A 65 -2.75 -7.77 -13.18
CA VAL A 65 -2.71 -7.62 -11.71
C VAL A 65 -4.12 -7.75 -11.12
N LYS A 66 -5.13 -7.07 -11.70
CA LYS A 66 -6.54 -7.25 -11.30
C LYS A 66 -6.94 -8.73 -11.30
N GLN A 67 -6.63 -9.44 -12.37
CA GLN A 67 -6.96 -10.86 -12.50
C GLN A 67 -6.24 -11.71 -11.44
N ARG A 68 -4.94 -11.50 -11.22
CA ARG A 68 -4.15 -12.25 -10.20
C ARG A 68 -4.66 -12.04 -8.79
N LEU A 69 -5.09 -10.82 -8.46
CA LEU A 69 -5.64 -10.46 -7.17
C LEU A 69 -7.16 -10.73 -7.06
N GLN A 70 -7.78 -11.24 -8.16
CA GLN A 70 -9.21 -11.60 -8.22
C GLN A 70 -10.12 -10.40 -7.93
N ILE A 71 -9.74 -9.21 -8.39
CA ILE A 71 -10.53 -7.99 -8.19
C ILE A 71 -11.57 -7.88 -9.30
N THR A 72 -12.85 -7.83 -8.91
CA THR A 72 -14.00 -7.72 -9.80
C THR A 72 -14.58 -6.30 -9.85
N ASN A 73 -14.19 -5.44 -8.92
CA ASN A 73 -14.66 -4.06 -8.86
C ASN A 73 -14.26 -3.29 -10.12
N ASP A 74 -15.07 -2.29 -10.46
CA ASP A 74 -14.73 -1.35 -11.52
C ASP A 74 -13.58 -0.45 -11.05
N ILE A 75 -12.50 -0.42 -11.84
CA ILE A 75 -11.29 0.33 -11.54
C ILE A 75 -10.78 0.95 -12.83
N VAL A 76 -10.56 2.25 -12.80
CA VAL A 76 -9.86 2.98 -13.85
C VAL A 76 -8.44 3.31 -13.43
N PHE A 77 -7.56 3.39 -14.41
CA PHE A 77 -6.15 3.66 -14.19
C PHE A 77 -5.75 4.92 -14.94
N PHE A 78 -4.95 5.78 -14.29
CA PHE A 78 -4.42 7.00 -14.87
C PHE A 78 -2.91 7.13 -14.67
N ILE A 79 -2.28 7.95 -15.51
CA ILE A 79 -0.90 8.42 -15.34
C ILE A 79 -0.97 9.92 -15.02
N ASP A 80 -0.41 10.31 -13.88
CA ASP A 80 -0.21 11.72 -13.55
C ASP A 80 1.19 12.23 -13.93
N ASN A 81 1.41 13.53 -13.87
CA ASN A 81 2.66 14.18 -14.28
C ASN A 81 3.73 14.24 -13.19
N ARG A 82 3.59 13.54 -12.07
CA ARG A 82 4.63 13.51 -11.02
C ARG A 82 5.88 12.78 -11.50
N MET A 83 7.04 13.41 -11.35
CA MET A 83 8.33 12.84 -11.81
C MET A 83 8.95 11.87 -10.80
N ARG A 84 8.50 11.83 -9.56
CA ARG A 84 8.95 10.82 -8.59
C ARG A 84 8.29 9.48 -8.86
N VAL A 85 8.93 8.38 -8.49
CA VAL A 85 8.33 7.04 -8.48
C VAL A 85 7.24 7.01 -7.40
N ASP A 86 5.99 6.92 -7.81
CA ASP A 86 4.84 6.96 -6.88
C ASP A 86 3.61 6.31 -7.50
N GLY A 87 2.68 5.88 -6.65
CA GLY A 87 1.33 5.48 -6.99
C GLY A 87 0.35 6.05 -6.00
N SER A 88 -0.93 5.99 -6.30
CA SER A 88 -1.99 6.35 -5.37
C SER A 88 -3.28 5.62 -5.70
N CYS A 89 -4.08 5.40 -4.68
CA CYS A 89 -5.37 4.76 -4.75
C CYS A 89 -6.44 5.71 -4.22
N THR A 90 -7.47 5.96 -5.01
CA THR A 90 -8.71 6.64 -4.59
C THR A 90 -9.85 5.65 -4.72
N ALA A 91 -10.30 5.14 -3.59
CA ALA A 91 -11.37 4.14 -3.59
C ALA A 91 -12.74 4.79 -3.67
N SER A 92 -13.68 4.15 -4.36
CA SER A 92 -15.08 4.58 -4.44
C SER A 92 -15.99 3.70 -3.58
N ALA A 93 -16.77 4.32 -2.70
CA ALA A 93 -17.90 3.67 -2.02
C ALA A 93 -19.17 3.70 -2.88
N ASN A 94 -19.21 4.58 -3.88
CA ASN A 94 -20.32 4.70 -4.80
C ASN A 94 -20.17 3.74 -5.97
N LYS A 95 -21.18 2.89 -6.19
CA LYS A 95 -21.19 1.93 -7.32
C LYS A 95 -21.28 2.59 -8.69
N ASP A 96 -21.71 3.85 -8.75
CA ASP A 96 -21.83 4.61 -9.99
C ASP A 96 -20.49 5.20 -10.47
N TYR A 97 -19.47 5.17 -9.63
CA TYR A 97 -18.12 5.64 -9.95
C TYR A 97 -17.08 4.55 -9.70
N PRO A 98 -16.13 4.36 -10.63
CA PRO A 98 -15.03 3.41 -10.43
C PRO A 98 -14.09 3.90 -9.33
N SER A 99 -13.36 2.97 -8.72
CA SER A 99 -12.16 3.31 -7.96
C SER A 99 -11.04 3.68 -8.92
N ILE A 100 -10.12 4.53 -8.47
CA ILE A 100 -9.06 5.10 -9.31
C ILE A 100 -7.71 4.62 -8.79
N ILE A 101 -6.84 4.16 -9.68
CA ILE A 101 -5.42 3.97 -9.43
C ILE A 101 -4.64 4.93 -10.32
N THR A 102 -3.84 5.79 -9.73
CA THR A 102 -2.99 6.72 -10.46
C THR A 102 -1.53 6.31 -10.32
N ILE A 103 -0.82 6.24 -11.43
CA ILE A 103 0.60 5.88 -11.51
C ILE A 103 1.36 7.11 -12.00
N SER A 104 2.42 7.47 -11.31
CA SER A 104 3.21 8.64 -11.70
C SER A 104 3.99 8.41 -13.01
N THR A 105 4.17 9.46 -13.79
CA THR A 105 5.08 9.47 -14.96
C THR A 105 6.48 8.99 -14.56
N GLY A 106 6.97 9.37 -13.38
CA GLY A 106 8.24 8.89 -12.85
C GLY A 106 8.28 7.37 -12.68
N ALA A 107 7.19 6.75 -12.22
CA ALA A 107 7.09 5.30 -12.11
C ALA A 107 7.06 4.64 -13.51
N VAL A 108 6.23 5.13 -14.42
CA VAL A 108 6.11 4.58 -15.78
C VAL A 108 7.45 4.60 -16.53
N ASN A 109 8.23 5.70 -16.38
CA ASN A 109 9.50 5.87 -17.09
C ASN A 109 10.69 5.14 -16.43
N THR A 110 10.59 4.80 -15.14
CA THR A 110 11.75 4.30 -14.37
C THR A 110 11.63 2.82 -14.01
N LEU A 111 10.39 2.35 -13.81
CA LEU A 111 10.15 0.99 -13.35
C LEU A 111 10.08 0.01 -14.52
N THR A 112 10.61 -1.19 -14.30
CA THR A 112 10.39 -2.33 -15.17
C THR A 112 8.95 -2.84 -15.03
N ASP A 113 8.48 -3.65 -15.98
CA ASP A 113 7.14 -4.26 -15.95
C ASP A 113 6.86 -5.03 -14.65
N LYS A 114 7.87 -5.70 -14.09
CA LYS A 114 7.75 -6.43 -12.82
C LYS A 114 7.60 -5.47 -11.62
N GLU A 115 8.36 -4.39 -11.61
CA GLU A 115 8.27 -3.35 -10.57
C GLU A 115 6.94 -2.59 -10.67
N LEU A 116 6.46 -2.29 -11.89
CA LEU A 116 5.12 -1.73 -12.12
C LEU A 116 4.04 -2.70 -11.66
N THR A 117 4.19 -4.00 -11.95
CA THR A 117 3.28 -5.04 -11.46
C THR A 117 3.21 -5.04 -9.92
N PHE A 118 4.37 -4.88 -9.25
CA PHE A 118 4.42 -4.76 -7.79
C PHE A 118 3.71 -3.49 -7.31
N LEU A 119 4.04 -2.32 -7.86
CA LEU A 119 3.43 -1.05 -7.48
C LEU A 119 1.91 -1.08 -7.65
N ILE A 120 1.41 -1.52 -8.81
CA ILE A 120 -0.04 -1.63 -9.06
C ILE A 120 -0.69 -2.60 -8.08
N GLY A 121 -0.03 -3.73 -7.78
CA GLY A 121 -0.53 -4.69 -6.79
C GLY A 121 -0.56 -4.12 -5.37
N HIS A 122 0.38 -3.26 -5.00
CA HIS A 122 0.40 -2.53 -3.74
C HIS A 122 -0.80 -1.56 -3.63
N GLU A 123 -1.02 -0.72 -4.64
CA GLU A 123 -2.15 0.21 -4.66
C GLU A 123 -3.50 -0.51 -4.64
N LEU A 124 -3.62 -1.60 -5.40
CA LEU A 124 -4.82 -2.45 -5.36
C LEU A 124 -5.00 -3.15 -4.00
N GLY A 125 -3.91 -3.40 -3.28
CA GLY A 125 -3.93 -3.89 -1.90
C GLY A 125 -4.68 -2.94 -0.96
N HIS A 126 -4.46 -1.64 -1.10
CA HIS A 126 -5.20 -0.62 -0.34
C HIS A 126 -6.71 -0.66 -0.62
N LEU A 127 -7.13 -0.90 -1.88
CA LEU A 127 -8.54 -1.10 -2.21
C LEU A 127 -9.13 -2.35 -1.54
N ILE A 128 -8.41 -3.46 -1.58
CA ILE A 128 -8.85 -4.74 -1.00
C ILE A 128 -9.04 -4.63 0.52
N MET A 129 -8.16 -3.91 1.20
CA MET A 129 -8.19 -3.75 2.65
C MET A 129 -9.33 -2.87 3.17
N GLN A 130 -9.84 -1.96 2.33
CA GLN A 130 -10.88 -0.97 2.65
C GLN A 130 -10.54 -0.05 3.85
N ASP A 131 -9.26 0.06 4.23
CA ASP A 131 -8.83 0.92 5.34
C ASP A 131 -9.07 2.40 5.05
N TRP A 132 -9.20 2.77 3.76
CA TRP A 132 -9.54 4.11 3.33
C TRP A 132 -10.89 4.58 3.91
N LEU A 133 -11.89 3.70 4.08
CA LEU A 133 -13.16 4.04 4.74
C LEU A 133 -12.92 4.47 6.18
N VAL A 134 -12.13 3.68 6.93
CA VAL A 134 -11.76 4.03 8.30
C VAL A 134 -11.00 5.35 8.32
N SER A 135 -10.04 5.53 7.41
CA SER A 135 -9.22 6.74 7.31
C SER A 135 -10.06 7.96 6.99
N PHE A 136 -10.98 7.86 6.05
CA PHE A 136 -11.88 8.94 5.68
C PHE A 136 -12.73 9.39 6.87
N PHE A 137 -13.51 8.47 7.46
CA PHE A 137 -14.40 8.81 8.58
C PHE A 137 -13.64 9.24 9.83
N PHE A 138 -12.49 8.62 10.11
CA PHE A 138 -11.66 9.01 11.25
C PHE A 138 -11.15 10.44 11.10
N ASN A 139 -10.59 10.79 9.94
CA ASN A 139 -10.04 12.12 9.68
C ASN A 139 -11.12 13.21 9.66
N LYS A 140 -12.28 12.93 9.07
CA LYS A 140 -13.37 13.92 8.96
C LYS A 140 -14.13 14.12 10.27
N LEU A 141 -14.36 13.06 11.04
CA LEU A 141 -15.28 13.09 12.18
C LEU A 141 -14.58 13.08 13.54
N TYR A 142 -13.47 12.37 13.62
CA TYR A 142 -12.85 12.02 14.89
C TYR A 142 -11.54 12.72 15.18
N LYS A 143 -10.76 13.12 14.18
CA LYS A 143 -9.40 13.61 14.33
C LYS A 143 -9.28 14.72 15.39
N ASN A 144 -10.21 15.68 15.36
CA ASN A 144 -10.19 16.83 16.28
C ASN A 144 -10.74 16.51 17.68
N ARG A 145 -11.34 15.34 17.88
CA ARG A 145 -11.93 14.88 19.14
C ARG A 145 -11.29 13.61 19.66
N ALA A 146 -10.37 13.03 18.88
CA ALA A 146 -9.73 11.78 19.22
C ALA A 146 -8.76 11.97 20.39
N THR A 147 -8.79 11.01 21.34
CA THR A 147 -7.73 10.91 22.34
C THR A 147 -6.41 10.53 21.69
N LYS A 148 -5.28 10.87 22.33
CA LYS A 148 -3.94 10.43 21.88
C LYS A 148 -3.89 8.94 21.61
N PHE A 149 -4.51 8.14 22.45
CA PHE A 149 -4.61 6.69 22.27
C PHE A 149 -5.32 6.29 20.97
N ARG A 150 -6.37 7.00 20.56
CA ARG A 150 -7.09 6.72 19.29
C ARG A 150 -6.30 7.19 18.07
N LEU A 151 -5.64 8.32 18.18
CA LEU A 151 -4.71 8.80 17.13
C LEU A 151 -3.58 7.80 16.91
N HIS A 152 -2.98 7.31 17.98
CA HIS A 152 -1.97 6.26 17.90
C HIS A 152 -2.51 4.97 17.26
N GLN A 153 -3.71 4.51 17.66
CA GLN A 153 -4.33 3.33 17.02
C GLN A 153 -4.55 3.53 15.51
N TYR A 154 -5.00 4.72 15.11
CA TYR A 154 -5.17 5.05 13.70
C TYR A 154 -3.82 5.06 12.95
N HIS A 155 -2.80 5.67 13.53
CA HIS A 155 -1.45 5.68 12.96
C HIS A 155 -0.89 4.26 12.82
N VAL A 156 -1.04 3.40 13.83
CA VAL A 156 -0.64 1.99 13.75
C VAL A 156 -1.40 1.24 12.64
N LEU A 157 -2.68 1.55 12.44
CA LEU A 157 -3.45 0.97 11.32
C LEU A 157 -2.81 1.35 9.98
N ASP A 158 -2.53 2.64 9.74
CA ASP A 158 -1.90 3.11 8.50
C ASP A 158 -0.56 2.39 8.24
N LEU A 159 0.29 2.27 9.25
CA LEU A 159 1.59 1.60 9.12
C LEU A 159 1.47 0.09 8.83
N LEU A 160 0.52 -0.60 9.45
CA LEU A 160 0.28 -2.03 9.19
C LEU A 160 -0.37 -2.24 7.81
N SER A 161 -1.17 -1.28 7.34
CA SER A 161 -1.77 -1.31 6.00
C SER A 161 -0.70 -1.27 4.91
N GLU A 162 0.34 -0.47 5.08
CA GLU A 162 1.49 -0.45 4.15
C GLU A 162 2.19 -1.81 4.04
N LEU A 163 2.41 -2.50 5.19
CA LEU A 163 3.00 -3.85 5.16
C LEU A 163 2.10 -4.89 4.49
N GLU A 164 0.79 -4.75 4.64
CA GLU A 164 -0.17 -5.65 4.00
C GLU A 164 -0.31 -5.33 2.51
N ALA A 165 -0.31 -4.06 2.10
CA ALA A 165 -0.29 -3.63 0.71
C ALA A 165 0.95 -4.16 -0.03
N ASP A 166 2.13 -4.13 0.60
CA ASP A 166 3.35 -4.75 0.07
C ASP A 166 3.17 -6.26 -0.21
N ARG A 167 2.44 -6.98 0.65
CA ARG A 167 2.14 -8.41 0.41
C ARG A 167 1.25 -8.62 -0.80
N TYR A 168 0.27 -7.75 -1.04
CA TYR A 168 -0.54 -7.78 -2.26
C TYR A 168 0.30 -7.47 -3.49
N GLY A 169 1.21 -6.49 -3.42
CA GLY A 169 2.21 -6.22 -4.45
C GLY A 169 3.05 -7.45 -4.77
N TYR A 170 3.55 -8.14 -3.75
CA TYR A 170 4.30 -9.39 -3.91
C TYR A 170 3.45 -10.52 -4.49
N LEU A 171 2.19 -10.68 -4.07
CA LEU A 171 1.28 -11.69 -4.65
C LEU A 171 1.00 -11.44 -6.13
N ALA A 172 0.94 -10.17 -6.54
CA ALA A 172 0.78 -9.78 -7.93
C ALA A 172 2.04 -10.05 -8.77
N CYS A 173 3.22 -9.75 -8.24
CA CYS A 173 4.50 -9.82 -8.95
C CYS A 173 5.18 -11.19 -8.80
N GLY A 174 5.23 -11.74 -7.58
CA GLY A 174 5.92 -13.00 -7.25
C GLY A 174 7.45 -12.91 -7.30
N ASP A 175 8.03 -11.70 -7.29
CA ASP A 175 9.45 -11.46 -7.50
C ASP A 175 10.03 -10.55 -6.40
N LEU A 176 10.93 -11.11 -5.58
CA LEU A 176 11.57 -10.40 -4.48
C LEU A 176 12.60 -9.37 -4.98
N ASP A 177 13.26 -9.65 -6.09
CA ASP A 177 14.24 -8.74 -6.70
C ASP A 177 13.54 -7.48 -7.22
N ALA A 178 12.37 -7.65 -7.85
CA ALA A 178 11.56 -6.53 -8.29
C ALA A 178 11.10 -5.64 -7.12
N PHE A 179 10.70 -6.25 -5.99
CA PHE A 179 10.38 -5.48 -4.79
C PHE A 179 11.57 -4.70 -4.25
N VAL A 180 12.73 -5.33 -4.12
CA VAL A 180 13.95 -4.69 -3.62
C VAL A 180 14.36 -3.54 -4.55
N SER A 181 14.35 -3.77 -5.86
CA SER A 181 14.66 -2.75 -6.86
C SER A 181 13.67 -1.58 -6.81
N TRP A 182 12.38 -1.86 -6.71
CA TRP A 182 11.35 -0.84 -6.53
C TRP A 182 11.60 0.01 -5.28
N GLN A 183 11.97 -0.60 -4.14
CA GLN A 183 12.30 0.12 -2.91
C GLN A 183 13.49 1.09 -3.08
N TYR A 184 14.51 0.72 -3.84
CA TYR A 184 15.62 1.62 -4.17
C TYR A 184 15.15 2.82 -4.98
N LYS A 185 14.34 2.57 -6.01
CA LYS A 185 13.84 3.61 -6.92
C LYS A 185 12.86 4.53 -6.20
N LEU A 186 11.95 3.96 -5.40
CA LEU A 186 10.97 4.72 -4.62
C LEU A 186 11.62 5.67 -3.59
N ASN A 187 12.60 5.17 -2.85
CA ASN A 187 13.15 5.90 -1.71
C ASN A 187 14.40 6.71 -2.04
N GLY A 188 15.18 6.27 -3.01
CA GLY A 188 16.45 6.90 -3.36
C GLY A 188 16.53 7.46 -4.77
N GLY A 189 15.55 7.17 -5.63
CA GLY A 189 15.62 7.49 -7.05
C GLY A 189 16.77 6.77 -7.77
N ILE A 190 17.24 5.64 -7.23
CA ILE A 190 18.45 4.94 -7.64
C ILE A 190 18.09 3.60 -8.29
N ASP A 191 18.66 3.32 -9.47
CA ASP A 191 18.59 2.00 -10.05
C ASP A 191 19.67 1.09 -9.41
N PRO A 192 19.28 0.04 -8.66
CA PRO A 192 20.23 -0.85 -7.99
C PRO A 192 21.14 -1.61 -8.96
N GLN A 193 20.70 -1.87 -10.18
CA GLN A 193 21.53 -2.52 -11.20
C GLN A 193 22.81 -1.74 -11.51
N ARG A 194 22.77 -0.43 -11.34
CA ARG A 194 23.92 0.46 -11.52
C ARG A 194 25.08 0.13 -10.57
N PHE A 195 24.80 -0.47 -9.42
CA PHE A 195 25.81 -0.77 -8.38
C PHE A 195 26.21 -2.24 -8.37
N GLY A 196 25.55 -3.11 -9.12
CA GLY A 196 25.87 -4.53 -9.20
C GLY A 196 25.76 -5.28 -7.87
N VAL A 197 24.95 -4.79 -6.94
CA VAL A 197 24.78 -5.43 -5.62
C VAL A 197 23.74 -6.55 -5.72
N PRO A 198 24.10 -7.81 -5.45
CA PRO A 198 23.13 -8.91 -5.40
C PRO A 198 22.07 -8.69 -4.32
N THR A 199 20.83 -9.08 -4.60
CA THR A 199 19.68 -8.96 -3.67
C THR A 199 19.98 -9.59 -2.31
N ASP A 200 20.58 -10.77 -2.25
CA ASP A 200 20.93 -11.43 -0.99
C ASP A 200 21.91 -10.60 -0.13
N THR A 201 22.88 -9.98 -0.76
CA THR A 201 23.83 -9.07 -0.07
C THR A 201 23.10 -7.86 0.49
N PHE A 202 22.18 -7.30 -0.29
CA PHE A 202 21.35 -6.19 0.17
C PHE A 202 20.43 -6.60 1.33
N LEU A 203 19.75 -7.74 1.23
CA LEU A 203 18.87 -8.26 2.28
C LEU A 203 19.62 -8.51 3.58
N ALA A 204 20.84 -9.09 3.51
CA ALA A 204 21.69 -9.29 4.67
C ALA A 204 22.14 -7.96 5.33
N ALA A 205 22.44 -6.95 4.52
CA ALA A 205 22.72 -5.60 5.02
C ALA A 205 21.47 -4.97 5.67
N ASN A 206 20.31 -5.12 5.04
CA ASN A 206 19.04 -4.61 5.54
C ASN A 206 18.67 -5.21 6.91
N GLN A 207 18.92 -6.51 7.14
CA GLN A 207 18.66 -7.14 8.44
C GLN A 207 19.48 -6.48 9.58
N ARG A 208 20.73 -6.09 9.33
CA ARG A 208 21.53 -5.34 10.31
C ARG A 208 20.97 -3.95 10.57
N HIS A 209 20.48 -3.28 9.53
CA HIS A 209 19.81 -1.98 9.67
C HIS A 209 18.49 -2.06 10.43
N MET A 210 17.68 -3.07 10.14
CA MET A 210 16.38 -3.30 10.77
C MET A 210 16.47 -3.34 12.30
N GLN A 211 17.54 -3.93 12.87
CA GLN A 211 17.73 -4.01 14.33
C GLN A 211 17.62 -2.64 15.01
N LYS A 212 18.02 -1.56 14.32
CA LYS A 212 17.94 -0.19 14.84
C LYS A 212 16.50 0.31 15.01
N PHE A 213 15.56 -0.25 14.28
CA PHE A 213 14.15 0.17 14.25
C PHE A 213 13.23 -0.74 15.08
N LEU A 214 13.70 -1.90 15.53
CA LEU A 214 12.90 -2.82 16.34
C LEU A 214 12.57 -2.29 17.74
N HIS A 215 13.32 -1.31 18.23
CA HIS A 215 13.13 -0.72 19.56
C HIS A 215 12.29 0.58 19.54
N GLY A 216 11.67 0.91 18.41
CA GLY A 216 10.92 2.15 18.25
C GLY A 216 11.82 3.36 17.93
N GLY A 217 11.27 4.57 18.03
CA GLY A 217 12.02 5.81 17.81
C GLY A 217 12.11 6.29 16.37
N TRP A 218 11.26 5.78 15.48
CA TRP A 218 11.11 6.26 14.08
C TRP A 218 9.76 6.99 13.91
N LEU A 219 9.64 8.07 14.64
CA LEU A 219 8.46 8.90 14.82
C LEU A 219 7.89 9.54 13.56
N GLY A 220 6.57 9.71 13.54
CA GLY A 220 5.86 10.71 12.73
C GLY A 220 5.86 10.49 11.22
N LYS A 221 6.09 9.28 10.69
CA LYS A 221 6.07 9.02 9.25
C LYS A 221 4.83 8.23 8.84
N ARG A 222 4.31 8.56 7.66
CA ARG A 222 3.16 7.86 7.03
C ARG A 222 3.45 6.39 6.67
N HIS A 223 4.72 6.03 6.52
CA HIS A 223 5.13 4.69 6.11
C HIS A 223 6.09 4.09 7.16
N PRO A 224 6.06 2.76 7.37
CA PRO A 224 7.05 2.08 8.18
C PRO A 224 8.47 2.33 7.64
N ALA A 225 9.47 2.24 8.52
CA ALA A 225 10.86 2.32 8.08
C ALA A 225 11.12 1.28 6.97
N ASN A 226 11.80 1.69 5.88
CA ASN A 226 12.03 0.84 4.72
C ASN A 226 12.65 -0.51 5.09
N ALA A 227 13.56 -0.52 6.09
CA ALA A 227 14.17 -1.74 6.57
C ALA A 227 13.15 -2.74 7.13
N LEU A 228 12.08 -2.27 7.77
CA LEU A 228 10.98 -3.11 8.27
C LEU A 228 10.11 -3.63 7.12
N ARG A 229 9.80 -2.79 6.11
CA ARG A 229 9.06 -3.20 4.92
C ARG A 229 9.79 -4.30 4.15
N ILE A 230 11.09 -4.10 3.92
CA ILE A 230 11.95 -5.05 3.19
C ILE A 230 12.00 -6.39 3.93
N GLU A 231 12.22 -6.38 5.22
CA GLU A 231 12.24 -7.62 6.01
C GLU A 231 10.87 -8.30 6.04
N ALA A 232 9.78 -7.54 6.18
CA ALA A 232 8.42 -8.08 6.18
C ALA A 232 8.10 -8.84 4.88
N ILE A 233 8.51 -8.32 3.72
CA ILE A 233 8.31 -8.99 2.43
C ILE A 233 9.28 -10.17 2.25
N ARG A 234 10.54 -10.05 2.69
CA ARG A 234 11.46 -11.19 2.69
C ARG A 234 10.85 -12.38 3.48
N LEU A 235 10.31 -12.12 4.66
CA LEU A 235 9.66 -13.16 5.48
C LEU A 235 8.41 -13.72 4.76
N PHE A 236 7.59 -12.86 4.16
CA PHE A 236 6.41 -13.30 3.40
C PHE A 236 6.78 -14.16 2.19
N ALA A 237 7.89 -13.86 1.52
CA ALA A 237 8.38 -14.62 0.37
C ALA A 237 9.00 -15.98 0.75
N THR A 238 9.62 -16.09 1.93
CA THR A 238 10.46 -17.26 2.31
C THR A 238 9.81 -18.21 3.31
N CYS A 239 8.89 -17.74 4.16
CA CYS A 239 8.18 -18.61 5.11
C CYS A 239 7.29 -19.63 4.39
N LYS A 240 7.23 -20.84 4.91
CA LYS A 240 6.44 -21.94 4.34
C LYS A 240 5.02 -22.01 4.88
N THR A 241 4.78 -21.47 6.06
CA THR A 241 3.47 -21.52 6.73
C THR A 241 3.08 -20.16 7.31
N ASN A 242 1.76 -19.92 7.43
CA ASN A 242 1.24 -18.71 8.09
C ASN A 242 1.68 -18.62 9.57
N ARG A 243 1.81 -19.75 10.27
CA ARG A 243 2.25 -19.79 11.67
C ARG A 243 3.71 -19.32 11.80
N GLU A 244 4.58 -19.79 10.91
CA GLU A 244 5.97 -19.37 10.84
C GLU A 244 6.06 -17.86 10.54
N LEU A 245 5.34 -17.40 9.52
CA LEU A 245 5.30 -15.99 9.15
C LEU A 245 4.85 -15.11 10.32
N GLN A 246 3.74 -15.46 11.00
CA GLN A 246 3.26 -14.70 12.15
C GLN A 246 4.28 -14.66 13.28
N SER A 247 4.97 -15.77 13.55
CA SER A 247 6.02 -15.84 14.57
C SER A 247 7.20 -14.92 14.26
N GLN A 248 7.68 -14.96 13.00
CA GLN A 248 8.83 -14.16 12.57
C GLN A 248 8.49 -12.67 12.39
N MET A 249 7.24 -12.35 12.04
CA MET A 249 6.74 -10.97 11.93
C MET A 249 6.53 -10.28 13.28
N LYS A 250 6.44 -11.02 14.39
CA LYS A 250 6.14 -10.47 15.72
C LYS A 250 7.03 -9.31 16.15
N PRO A 251 8.37 -9.33 15.97
CA PRO A 251 9.22 -8.19 16.32
C PRO A 251 8.90 -6.93 15.53
N ILE A 252 8.63 -7.06 14.22
CA ILE A 252 8.26 -5.95 13.33
C ILE A 252 6.93 -5.34 13.77
N ILE A 253 5.91 -6.17 13.98
CA ILE A 253 4.58 -5.71 14.41
C ILE A 253 4.64 -5.03 15.77
N ASN A 254 5.40 -5.59 16.73
CA ASN A 254 5.58 -4.97 18.04
C ASN A 254 6.28 -3.61 17.93
N SER A 255 7.29 -3.49 17.06
CA SER A 255 7.96 -2.19 16.81
C SER A 255 7.00 -1.13 16.29
N ILE A 256 6.08 -1.52 15.37
CA ILE A 256 5.05 -0.62 14.84
C ILE A 256 4.03 -0.24 15.91
N GLN A 257 3.59 -1.20 16.75
CA GLN A 257 2.61 -0.96 17.80
C GLN A 257 3.15 -0.11 18.96
N ASN A 258 4.46 -0.10 19.14
CA ASN A 258 5.15 0.67 20.18
C ASN A 258 5.88 1.91 19.63
N CYS A 259 5.62 2.29 18.36
CA CYS A 259 6.13 3.57 17.86
C CYS A 259 5.43 4.70 18.63
N ASP A 260 6.23 5.59 19.21
CA ASP A 260 5.70 6.78 19.87
C ASP A 260 5.24 7.79 18.81
N ASP A 261 4.12 8.47 19.07
CA ASP A 261 3.58 9.56 18.23
C ASP A 261 4.46 10.82 18.26
#